data_cbeb0c4e2ee8663c23a3f64bfa60f86d
#
_entry.id   cbeb0c4e2ee8663c23a3f64bfa60f86d
#
_cell.length_a   1.000
_cell.length_b   1.000
_cell.length_c   1.000
_cell.angle_alpha   90.00
_cell.angle_beta   90.00
_cell.angle_gamma   90.00
#
_symmetry.space_group_name_H-M   'P 1'
#
loop_
_entity.id
_entity.type
_entity.pdbx_description
1 polymer ?
#
loop_
_entity_poly.entity_id
_entity_poly.type
_entity_poly.pdbx_seq_one_letter_code
_entity_poly.pdbx_strand_id
1 'polypeptide(L)'
;MKLADIIEVFIAGDWGNESPNEETPNAVYCVRGADIVPISIGEFCNIPLRYVSDKTLEEKTLQAGDMIIEKSGGSPTQSTGRISYVSEPLIAEKGAVVCTNFCVAFRVKSGWNPYFVYQYWNHIYNNGVFFNFEGKTSGLKNLQLDNALKAIEIPDYTIEQQNRIAETLLKIDQKSLLNRQINHNLPTLDHSSIEAVVHLAA
;
A
#
# COMPACT_ATOMS: atom_id res chain seq x y z
N MET A 1 -2.87 -12.81 19.92
CA MET A 1 -1.52 -12.94 19.31
C MET A 1 -0.99 -11.55 18.98
N LYS A 2 0.31 -11.29 19.03
CA LYS A 2 0.88 -9.98 18.68
C LYS A 2 1.13 -9.88 17.16
N LEU A 3 1.07 -8.66 16.61
CA LEU A 3 1.42 -8.46 15.19
C LEU A 3 2.84 -8.93 14.85
N ALA A 4 3.78 -8.81 15.78
CA ALA A 4 5.14 -9.32 15.61
C ALA A 4 5.19 -10.84 15.37
N ASP A 5 4.27 -11.59 15.94
CA ASP A 5 4.28 -13.05 15.91
C ASP A 5 3.90 -13.63 14.53
N ILE A 6 3.17 -12.84 13.73
CA ILE A 6 2.63 -13.27 12.43
C ILE A 6 3.52 -12.90 11.24
N ILE A 7 4.55 -12.09 11.46
CA ILE A 7 5.45 -11.64 10.38
C ILE A 7 6.52 -12.69 10.16
N GLU A 8 6.71 -13.08 8.89
CA GLU A 8 7.75 -13.99 8.44
C GLU A 8 9.06 -13.26 8.19
N VAL A 9 9.00 -12.19 7.38
CA VAL A 9 10.18 -11.42 6.96
C VAL A 9 9.84 -9.95 6.78
N PHE A 10 10.79 -9.09 7.12
CA PHE A 10 10.81 -7.68 6.75
C PHE A 10 11.71 -7.47 5.53
N ILE A 11 11.23 -6.68 4.59
CA ILE A 11 11.93 -6.33 3.36
C ILE A 11 12.24 -4.84 3.43
N ALA A 12 13.51 -4.50 3.60
CA ALA A 12 13.97 -3.11 3.70
C ALA A 12 13.82 -2.39 2.36
N GLY A 13 13.47 -1.11 2.41
CA GLY A 13 13.38 -0.28 1.22
C GLY A 13 14.74 0.04 0.59
N ASP A 14 14.69 0.41 -0.69
CA ASP A 14 15.83 0.91 -1.46
C ASP A 14 15.34 1.94 -2.47
N TRP A 15 15.92 3.14 -2.47
CA TRP A 15 15.51 4.19 -3.41
C TRP A 15 16.10 3.96 -4.80
N GLY A 16 17.24 3.31 -4.90
CA GLY A 16 17.97 3.12 -6.15
C GLY A 16 18.45 4.43 -6.78
N ASN A 17 18.85 4.34 -8.03
CA ASN A 17 19.32 5.46 -8.85
C ASN A 17 18.27 5.91 -9.88
N GLU A 18 18.38 7.14 -10.37
CA GLU A 18 17.49 7.69 -11.43
C GLU A 18 17.82 7.15 -12.81
N SER A 19 19.08 6.76 -13.02
CA SER A 19 19.56 6.21 -14.28
C SER A 19 20.36 4.94 -14.04
N PRO A 20 20.38 4.00 -14.99
CA PRO A 20 21.16 2.78 -14.87
C PRO A 20 22.67 3.08 -14.92
N ASN A 21 23.44 2.28 -14.20
CA ASN A 21 24.90 2.24 -14.28
C ASN A 21 25.38 0.79 -14.07
N GLU A 22 26.70 0.57 -14.06
CA GLU A 22 27.29 -0.77 -13.92
C GLU A 22 26.92 -1.45 -12.58
N GLU A 23 26.72 -0.67 -11.49
CA GLU A 23 26.39 -1.20 -10.17
C GLU A 23 24.88 -1.38 -9.97
N THR A 24 24.05 -0.65 -10.73
CA THR A 24 22.60 -0.63 -10.62
C THR A 24 21.93 -0.73 -11.99
N PRO A 25 22.06 -1.88 -12.69
CA PRO A 25 21.53 -2.05 -14.04
C PRO A 25 20.02 -2.36 -14.09
N ASN A 26 19.43 -2.79 -12.98
CA ASN A 26 18.09 -3.39 -12.99
C ASN A 26 17.00 -2.35 -12.78
N ALA A 27 16.07 -2.26 -13.71
CA ALA A 27 14.92 -1.38 -13.63
C ALA A 27 13.85 -1.95 -12.68
N VAL A 28 13.39 -1.13 -11.72
CA VAL A 28 12.32 -1.48 -10.76
C VAL A 28 11.41 -0.28 -10.55
N TYR A 29 10.17 -0.53 -10.18
CA TYR A 29 9.25 0.51 -9.71
C TYR A 29 9.35 0.65 -8.20
N CYS A 30 9.63 1.87 -7.70
CA CYS A 30 9.94 2.11 -6.29
C CYS A 30 8.79 2.84 -5.59
N VAL A 31 8.02 2.13 -4.78
CA VAL A 31 6.85 2.66 -4.05
C VAL A 31 7.27 3.60 -2.93
N ARG A 32 6.72 4.81 -2.93
CA ARG A 32 6.92 5.84 -1.91
C ARG A 32 5.73 5.92 -0.96
N GLY A 33 5.89 6.62 0.16
CA GLY A 33 4.77 6.95 1.05
C GLY A 33 3.60 7.68 0.34
N ALA A 34 3.90 8.49 -0.69
CA ALA A 34 2.89 9.17 -1.50
C ALA A 34 2.05 8.21 -2.38
N ASP A 35 2.60 7.05 -2.72
CA ASP A 35 1.96 6.08 -3.61
C ASP A 35 1.04 5.10 -2.86
N ILE A 36 1.10 5.06 -1.51
CA ILE A 36 0.32 4.13 -0.67
C ILE A 36 -1.18 4.26 -0.91
N VAL A 37 -1.70 5.50 -0.87
CA VAL A 37 -3.13 5.74 -1.09
C VAL A 37 -3.53 5.48 -2.56
N PRO A 38 -2.83 6.02 -3.57
CA PRO A 38 -3.09 5.65 -4.97
C PRO A 38 -3.12 4.14 -5.22
N ILE A 39 -2.15 3.37 -4.72
CA ILE A 39 -2.13 1.91 -4.89
C ILE A 39 -3.38 1.26 -4.30
N SER A 40 -3.86 1.71 -3.13
CA SER A 40 -5.06 1.14 -2.49
C SER A 40 -6.34 1.32 -3.30
N ILE A 41 -6.33 2.23 -4.27
CA ILE A 41 -7.44 2.51 -5.18
C ILE A 41 -7.14 2.10 -6.63
N GLY A 42 -6.09 1.29 -6.84
CA GLY A 42 -5.72 0.73 -8.14
C GLY A 42 -5.03 1.71 -9.09
N GLU A 43 -4.47 2.81 -8.58
CA GLU A 43 -3.73 3.80 -9.38
C GLU A 43 -2.23 3.58 -9.23
N PHE A 44 -1.57 3.13 -10.29
CA PHE A 44 -0.14 2.78 -10.27
C PHE A 44 0.73 3.69 -11.15
N CYS A 45 0.13 4.62 -11.90
CA CYS A 45 0.82 5.40 -12.93
C CYS A 45 1.96 6.29 -12.41
N ASN A 46 1.91 6.73 -11.15
CA ASN A 46 2.86 7.69 -10.58
C ASN A 46 4.04 7.05 -9.83
N ILE A 47 4.11 5.71 -9.77
CA ILE A 47 5.22 5.02 -9.12
C ILE A 47 6.48 5.23 -9.95
N PRO A 48 7.56 5.82 -9.40
CA PRO A 48 8.75 6.14 -10.17
C PRO A 48 9.54 4.88 -10.55
N LEU A 49 10.08 4.91 -11.77
CA LEU A 49 11.08 3.94 -12.22
C LEU A 49 12.43 4.29 -11.60
N ARG A 50 13.12 3.28 -11.08
CA ARG A 50 14.46 3.38 -10.45
C ARG A 50 15.34 2.22 -10.92
N TYR A 51 16.61 2.33 -10.62
CA TYR A 51 17.60 1.31 -11.00
C TYR A 51 18.34 0.83 -9.77
N VAL A 52 18.44 -0.48 -9.59
CA VAL A 52 18.97 -1.12 -8.40
C VAL A 52 20.02 -2.18 -8.76
N SER A 53 20.81 -2.58 -7.78
CA SER A 53 21.79 -3.66 -7.93
C SER A 53 21.11 -5.04 -8.05
N ASP A 54 21.84 -6.04 -8.56
CA ASP A 54 21.39 -7.43 -8.60
C ASP A 54 20.98 -7.92 -7.22
N LYS A 55 21.75 -7.59 -6.20
CA LYS A 55 21.45 -7.94 -4.81
C LYS A 55 20.12 -7.34 -4.34
N THR A 56 19.86 -6.07 -4.63
CA THR A 56 18.59 -5.43 -4.28
C THR A 56 17.44 -6.07 -5.04
N LEU A 57 17.62 -6.36 -6.33
CA LEU A 57 16.59 -7.03 -7.13
C LEU A 57 16.23 -8.40 -6.54
N GLU A 58 17.21 -9.20 -6.14
CA GLU A 58 17.01 -10.53 -5.56
C GLU A 58 16.38 -10.48 -4.17
N GLU A 59 16.90 -9.62 -3.27
CA GLU A 59 16.54 -9.63 -1.84
C GLU A 59 15.32 -8.75 -1.51
N LYS A 60 15.02 -7.71 -2.33
CA LYS A 60 14.03 -6.68 -1.97
C LYS A 60 12.87 -6.55 -2.94
N THR A 61 12.83 -7.35 -4.01
CA THR A 61 11.65 -7.38 -4.89
C THR A 61 10.45 -7.94 -4.15
N LEU A 62 9.37 -7.16 -4.19
CA LEU A 62 8.10 -7.49 -3.55
C LEU A 62 7.30 -8.44 -4.43
N GLN A 63 6.50 -9.27 -3.79
CA GLN A 63 5.55 -10.18 -4.45
C GLN A 63 4.13 -9.88 -4.02
N ALA A 64 3.18 -10.37 -4.78
CA ALA A 64 1.77 -10.27 -4.39
C ALA A 64 1.53 -10.90 -3.01
N GLY A 65 0.78 -10.20 -2.17
CA GLY A 65 0.59 -10.56 -0.77
C GLY A 65 1.51 -9.85 0.21
N ASP A 66 2.61 -9.24 -0.24
CA ASP A 66 3.42 -8.38 0.62
C ASP A 66 2.68 -7.09 0.97
N MET A 67 3.05 -6.48 2.09
CA MET A 67 2.48 -5.22 2.56
C MET A 67 3.57 -4.19 2.75
N ILE A 68 3.32 -2.96 2.28
CA ILE A 68 4.25 -1.83 2.37
C ILE A 68 3.74 -0.86 3.43
N ILE A 69 4.55 -0.55 4.44
CA ILE A 69 4.24 0.40 5.51
C ILE A 69 5.06 1.67 5.32
N GLU A 70 4.43 2.84 5.43
CA GLU A 70 5.12 4.10 5.59
C GLU A 70 5.71 4.20 7.00
N LYS A 71 7.02 4.07 7.07
CA LYS A 71 7.77 4.13 8.33
C LYS A 71 8.10 5.57 8.75
N SER A 72 8.35 6.44 7.77
CA SER A 72 8.72 7.85 8.00
C SER A 72 7.91 8.75 7.08
N GLY A 73 7.38 9.83 7.63
CA GLY A 73 6.51 10.77 6.89
C GLY A 73 5.43 11.34 7.80
N GLY A 74 4.19 11.29 7.31
CA GLY A 74 3.03 11.81 8.03
C GLY A 74 2.93 13.33 8.00
N SER A 75 1.93 13.86 8.69
CA SER A 75 1.68 15.28 8.88
C SER A 75 1.18 15.54 10.32
N PRO A 76 0.96 16.77 10.76
CA PRO A 76 0.40 17.02 12.09
C PRO A 76 -0.92 16.28 12.35
N THR A 77 -1.73 16.06 11.33
CA THR A 77 -3.05 15.41 11.41
C THR A 77 -3.06 13.97 10.90
N GLN A 78 -1.98 13.49 10.28
CA GLN A 78 -1.88 12.15 9.71
C GLN A 78 -0.73 11.40 10.38
N SER A 79 -1.02 10.24 10.97
CA SER A 79 0.03 9.40 11.55
C SER A 79 0.87 8.72 10.47
N THR A 80 2.08 8.31 10.84
CA THR A 80 2.85 7.29 10.13
C THR A 80 2.18 5.92 10.27
N GLY A 81 2.60 4.94 9.48
CA GLY A 81 2.03 3.60 9.55
C GLY A 81 0.93 3.34 8.54
N ARG A 82 0.72 4.23 7.55
CA ARG A 82 -0.11 3.90 6.39
C ARG A 82 0.41 2.65 5.72
N ILE A 83 -0.51 1.84 5.22
CA ILE A 83 -0.18 0.55 4.62
C ILE A 83 -0.75 0.46 3.21
N SER A 84 -0.04 -0.24 2.34
CA SER A 84 -0.50 -0.65 1.03
C SER A 84 -0.32 -2.15 0.84
N TYR A 85 -1.23 -2.76 0.08
CA TYR A 85 -1.18 -4.17 -0.28
C TYR A 85 -0.58 -4.32 -1.67
N VAL A 86 0.44 -5.16 -1.81
CA VAL A 86 1.03 -5.52 -3.09
C VAL A 86 0.10 -6.52 -3.77
N SER A 87 -0.68 -6.04 -4.72
CA SER A 87 -1.69 -6.84 -5.44
C SER A 87 -1.12 -7.48 -6.69
N GLU A 88 -1.77 -8.58 -7.15
CA GLU A 88 -1.45 -9.19 -8.46
C GLU A 88 -1.52 -8.18 -9.62
N PRO A 89 -2.55 -7.31 -9.72
CA PRO A 89 -2.59 -6.28 -10.75
C PRO A 89 -1.40 -5.32 -10.73
N LEU A 90 -0.91 -4.93 -9.55
CA LEU A 90 0.28 -4.07 -9.42
C LEU A 90 1.51 -4.78 -10.01
N ILE A 91 1.73 -6.03 -9.66
CA ILE A 91 2.88 -6.81 -10.16
C ILE A 91 2.72 -7.08 -11.67
N ALA A 92 1.52 -7.40 -12.14
CA ALA A 92 1.26 -7.64 -13.56
C ALA A 92 1.53 -6.39 -14.42
N GLU A 93 1.21 -5.18 -13.91
CA GLU A 93 1.43 -3.93 -14.64
C GLU A 93 2.89 -3.44 -14.57
N LYS A 94 3.51 -3.55 -13.39
CA LYS A 94 4.82 -2.93 -13.12
C LYS A 94 6.00 -3.92 -13.18
N GLY A 95 5.78 -5.21 -13.05
CA GLY A 95 6.86 -6.20 -12.94
C GLY A 95 7.57 -6.11 -11.60
N ALA A 96 8.87 -5.79 -11.61
CA ALA A 96 9.66 -5.69 -10.39
C ALA A 96 9.32 -4.43 -9.59
N VAL A 97 8.88 -4.62 -8.35
CA VAL A 97 8.48 -3.56 -7.43
C VAL A 97 9.31 -3.64 -6.15
N VAL A 98 9.82 -2.51 -5.69
CA VAL A 98 10.48 -2.32 -4.38
C VAL A 98 9.82 -1.15 -3.64
N CYS A 99 10.19 -0.89 -2.39
CA CYS A 99 9.76 0.32 -1.68
C CYS A 99 10.95 1.22 -1.31
N THR A 100 10.69 2.49 -1.03
CA THR A 100 11.73 3.46 -0.62
C THR A 100 12.23 3.20 0.80
N ASN A 101 13.35 3.83 1.16
CA ASN A 101 13.91 3.79 2.52
C ASN A 101 13.00 4.39 3.60
N PHE A 102 12.01 5.23 3.21
CA PHE A 102 10.97 5.75 4.11
C PHE A 102 9.83 4.76 4.36
N CYS A 103 9.85 3.65 3.64
CA CYS A 103 8.94 2.54 3.79
C CYS A 103 9.68 1.29 4.24
N VAL A 104 8.94 0.30 4.65
CA VAL A 104 9.38 -1.08 4.87
C VAL A 104 8.26 -1.99 4.40
N ALA A 105 8.60 -3.09 3.76
CA ALA A 105 7.61 -4.10 3.46
C ALA A 105 7.75 -5.30 4.39
N PHE A 106 6.67 -6.07 4.50
CA PHE A 106 6.69 -7.33 5.23
C PHE A 106 5.80 -8.37 4.58
N ARG A 107 6.11 -9.62 4.85
CA ARG A 107 5.35 -10.81 4.46
C ARG A 107 4.86 -11.52 5.72
N VAL A 108 3.65 -12.04 5.69
CA VAL A 108 3.11 -12.82 6.79
C VAL A 108 3.45 -14.30 6.66
N LYS A 109 3.53 -14.98 7.78
CA LYS A 109 3.75 -16.42 7.86
C LYS A 109 2.63 -17.22 7.19
N SER A 110 2.96 -18.41 6.76
CA SER A 110 1.97 -19.42 6.37
C SER A 110 0.93 -19.60 7.49
N GLY A 111 -0.35 -19.78 7.11
CA GLY A 111 -1.46 -19.82 8.07
C GLY A 111 -2.11 -18.47 8.37
N TRP A 112 -1.60 -17.39 7.79
CA TRP A 112 -2.23 -16.07 7.82
C TRP A 112 -2.64 -15.63 6.41
N ASN A 113 -3.87 -15.12 6.29
CA ASN A 113 -4.32 -14.51 5.04
C ASN A 113 -3.76 -13.08 4.94
N PRO A 114 -2.91 -12.76 3.93
CA PRO A 114 -2.27 -11.45 3.83
C PRO A 114 -3.29 -10.30 3.70
N TYR A 115 -4.40 -10.53 2.97
CA TYR A 115 -5.41 -9.50 2.77
C TYR A 115 -6.21 -9.23 4.05
N PHE A 116 -6.46 -10.25 4.88
CA PHE A 116 -7.04 -10.08 6.21
C PHE A 116 -6.13 -9.21 7.10
N VAL A 117 -4.82 -9.48 7.11
CA VAL A 117 -3.85 -8.70 7.89
C VAL A 117 -3.79 -7.26 7.41
N TYR A 118 -3.78 -7.03 6.10
CA TYR A 118 -3.85 -5.70 5.49
C TYR A 118 -5.10 -4.92 5.94
N GLN A 119 -6.26 -5.53 5.90
CA GLN A 119 -7.53 -4.91 6.30
C GLN A 119 -7.58 -4.63 7.81
N TYR A 120 -7.07 -5.57 8.62
CA TYR A 120 -6.93 -5.34 10.05
C TYR A 120 -6.00 -4.17 10.37
N TRP A 121 -4.86 -4.06 9.68
CA TRP A 121 -3.94 -2.93 9.82
C TRP A 121 -4.63 -1.59 9.48
N ASN A 122 -5.35 -1.53 8.36
CA ASN A 122 -6.13 -0.34 8.00
C ASN A 122 -7.17 0.01 9.06
N HIS A 123 -7.83 -0.97 9.64
CA HIS A 123 -8.79 -0.75 10.72
C HIS A 123 -8.13 -0.07 11.92
N ILE A 124 -7.03 -0.59 12.43
CA ILE A 124 -6.34 0.00 13.58
C ILE A 124 -5.68 1.35 13.23
N TYR A 125 -5.19 1.52 12.00
CA TYR A 125 -4.67 2.79 11.51
C TYR A 125 -5.77 3.87 11.53
N ASN A 126 -6.93 3.60 11.00
CA ASN A 126 -8.06 4.53 10.93
C ASN A 126 -8.63 4.85 12.33
N ASN A 127 -8.43 3.98 13.29
CA ASN A 127 -8.75 4.23 14.71
C ASN A 127 -7.65 5.00 15.46
N GLY A 128 -6.60 5.46 14.76
CA GLY A 128 -5.57 6.32 15.33
C GLY A 128 -4.56 5.62 16.24
N VAL A 129 -4.52 4.28 16.24
CA VAL A 129 -3.67 3.49 17.15
C VAL A 129 -2.18 3.84 16.98
N PHE A 130 -1.75 4.12 15.74
CA PHE A 130 -0.34 4.38 15.44
C PHE A 130 0.17 5.74 15.95
N PHE A 131 -0.70 6.69 16.29
CA PHE A 131 -0.26 7.94 16.95
C PHE A 131 0.47 7.70 18.26
N ASN A 132 0.15 6.58 18.95
CA ASN A 132 0.80 6.21 20.21
C ASN A 132 2.24 5.69 20.03
N PHE A 133 2.63 5.40 18.78
CA PHE A 133 3.93 4.82 18.46
C PHE A 133 4.78 5.75 17.59
N GLU A 134 4.45 7.04 17.51
CA GLU A 134 5.23 8.01 16.77
C GLU A 134 6.38 8.57 17.61
N GLY A 135 7.59 8.49 17.07
CA GLY A 135 8.75 9.22 17.56
C GLY A 135 8.86 10.58 16.86
N LYS A 136 9.03 11.65 17.64
CA LYS A 136 9.30 12.99 17.10
C LYS A 136 10.81 13.21 17.06
N THR A 137 11.39 13.22 15.88
CA THR A 137 12.76 13.67 15.67
C THR A 137 12.77 14.72 14.56
N SER A 138 13.25 15.92 14.86
CA SER A 138 13.60 16.99 13.90
C SER A 138 12.60 17.25 12.76
N GLY A 139 11.30 17.31 13.06
CA GLY A 139 10.26 17.68 12.08
C GLY A 139 9.69 16.54 11.25
N LEU A 140 10.38 15.41 11.14
CA LEU A 140 9.86 14.20 10.48
C LEU A 140 9.35 13.22 11.53
N LYS A 141 8.14 12.73 11.35
CA LYS A 141 7.59 11.67 12.20
C LYS A 141 8.15 10.31 11.76
N ASN A 142 8.51 9.48 12.74
CA ASN A 142 8.95 8.12 12.50
C ASN A 142 8.11 7.16 13.34
N LEU A 143 7.63 6.09 12.71
CA LEU A 143 6.94 5.01 13.38
C LEU A 143 7.95 4.15 14.17
N GLN A 144 7.72 4.00 15.46
CA GLN A 144 8.41 3.02 16.29
C GLN A 144 7.84 1.63 16.02
N LEU A 145 8.13 1.10 14.82
CA LEU A 145 7.47 -0.09 14.27
C LEU A 145 7.60 -1.29 15.20
N ASP A 146 8.80 -1.56 15.73
CA ASP A 146 9.04 -2.69 16.62
C ASP A 146 8.20 -2.61 17.89
N ASN A 147 8.04 -1.41 18.45
CA ASN A 147 7.20 -1.20 19.62
C ASN A 147 5.72 -1.40 19.29
N ALA A 148 5.27 -0.89 18.15
CA ALA A 148 3.90 -1.08 17.69
C ALA A 148 3.58 -2.57 17.47
N LEU A 149 4.44 -3.29 16.79
CA LEU A 149 4.24 -4.71 16.49
C LEU A 149 4.19 -5.59 17.75
N LYS A 150 5.01 -5.28 18.75
CA LYS A 150 5.03 -6.00 20.04
C LYS A 150 3.85 -5.64 20.94
N ALA A 151 3.30 -4.43 20.80
CA ALA A 151 2.19 -3.97 21.63
C ALA A 151 0.82 -4.35 21.07
N ILE A 152 0.63 -4.20 19.74
CA ILE A 152 -0.65 -4.38 19.09
C ILE A 152 -0.98 -5.86 18.96
N GLU A 153 -2.20 -6.22 19.34
CA GLU A 153 -2.74 -7.56 19.18
C GLU A 153 -3.55 -7.68 17.89
N ILE A 154 -3.50 -8.84 17.27
CA ILE A 154 -4.35 -9.22 16.14
C ILE A 154 -5.27 -10.37 16.59
N PRO A 155 -6.57 -10.38 16.19
CA PRO A 155 -7.46 -11.48 16.50
C PRO A 155 -6.92 -12.83 16.01
N ASP A 156 -6.97 -13.83 16.87
CA ASP A 156 -6.50 -15.19 16.58
C ASP A 156 -7.63 -16.01 15.91
N TYR A 157 -8.00 -15.59 14.70
CA TYR A 157 -8.98 -16.29 13.88
C TYR A 157 -8.36 -17.47 13.15
N THR A 158 -9.13 -18.55 12.94
CA THR A 158 -8.71 -19.65 12.07
C THR A 158 -8.53 -19.14 10.64
N ILE A 159 -7.73 -19.85 9.84
CA ILE A 159 -7.49 -19.45 8.45
C ILE A 159 -8.80 -19.38 7.63
N GLU A 160 -9.78 -20.26 7.93
CA GLU A 160 -11.08 -20.25 7.28
C GLU A 160 -11.88 -18.98 7.62
N GLN A 161 -11.79 -18.52 8.88
CA GLN A 161 -12.43 -17.27 9.31
C GLN A 161 -11.75 -16.06 8.65
N GLN A 162 -10.41 -16.03 8.63
CA GLN A 162 -9.65 -14.99 7.96
C GLN A 162 -9.99 -14.92 6.46
N ASN A 163 -10.03 -16.06 5.77
CA ASN A 163 -10.38 -16.15 4.34
C ASN A 163 -11.78 -15.61 4.07
N ARG A 164 -12.76 -15.98 4.88
CA ARG A 164 -14.14 -15.50 4.73
C ARG A 164 -14.24 -13.99 4.88
N ILE A 165 -13.54 -13.41 5.87
CA ILE A 165 -13.48 -11.96 6.07
C ILE A 165 -12.78 -11.29 4.89
N ALA A 166 -11.61 -11.81 4.50
CA ALA A 166 -10.81 -11.29 3.38
C ALA A 166 -11.60 -11.28 2.06
N GLU A 167 -12.25 -12.39 1.72
CA GLU A 167 -13.08 -12.50 0.49
C GLU A 167 -14.22 -11.48 0.47
N THR A 168 -14.88 -11.26 1.60
CA THR A 168 -15.99 -10.29 1.69
C THR A 168 -15.47 -8.87 1.45
N LEU A 169 -14.38 -8.49 2.13
CA LEU A 169 -13.80 -7.15 2.00
C LEU A 169 -13.19 -6.94 0.61
N LEU A 170 -12.51 -7.96 0.05
CA LEU A 170 -11.97 -7.89 -1.31
C LEU A 170 -13.04 -7.62 -2.37
N LYS A 171 -14.20 -8.29 -2.26
CA LYS A 171 -15.33 -8.04 -3.17
C LYS A 171 -15.86 -6.61 -3.07
N ILE A 172 -15.89 -6.04 -1.86
CA ILE A 172 -16.30 -4.64 -1.63
C ILE A 172 -15.30 -3.69 -2.27
N ASP A 173 -14.01 -3.91 -2.06
CA ASP A 173 -12.94 -3.07 -2.61
C ASP A 173 -12.90 -3.15 -4.14
N GLN A 174 -13.04 -4.35 -4.72
CA GLN A 174 -13.14 -4.55 -6.17
C GLN A 174 -14.35 -3.81 -6.76
N LYS A 175 -15.52 -3.87 -6.10
CA LYS A 175 -16.72 -3.14 -6.53
C LYS A 175 -16.51 -1.63 -6.45
N SER A 176 -15.86 -1.14 -5.40
CA SER A 176 -15.53 0.27 -5.23
C SER A 176 -14.57 0.75 -6.32
N LEU A 177 -13.56 -0.06 -6.66
CA LEU A 177 -12.63 0.21 -7.75
C LEU A 177 -13.35 0.27 -9.10
N LEU A 178 -14.21 -0.71 -9.41
CA LEU A 178 -14.99 -0.74 -10.63
C LEU A 178 -15.90 0.49 -10.75
N ASN A 179 -16.59 0.87 -9.68
CA ASN A 179 -17.45 2.06 -9.67
C ASN A 179 -16.63 3.34 -9.94
N ARG A 180 -15.41 3.46 -9.42
CA ARG A 180 -14.51 4.60 -9.73
C ARG A 180 -14.13 4.64 -11.21
N GLN A 181 -13.77 3.48 -11.79
CA GLN A 181 -13.46 3.37 -13.21
C GLN A 181 -14.65 3.75 -14.09
N ILE A 182 -15.86 3.30 -13.75
CA ILE A 182 -17.10 3.68 -14.46
C ILE A 182 -17.30 5.18 -14.36
N ASN A 183 -17.21 5.77 -13.17
CA ASN A 183 -17.41 7.20 -12.96
C ASN A 183 -16.37 8.05 -13.71
N HIS A 184 -15.12 7.58 -13.77
CA HIS A 184 -14.06 8.26 -14.52
C HIS A 184 -14.33 8.26 -16.03
N ASN A 185 -14.94 7.20 -16.55
CA ASN A 185 -15.26 7.04 -17.98
C ASN A 185 -16.62 7.64 -18.37
N LEU A 186 -17.45 8.08 -17.39
CA LEU A 186 -18.68 8.77 -17.73
C LEU A 186 -18.36 10.18 -18.27
N PRO A 187 -18.98 10.58 -19.40
CA PRO A 187 -18.81 11.94 -19.90
C PRO A 187 -19.26 12.94 -18.82
N THR A 188 -18.42 13.90 -18.52
CA THR A 188 -18.82 15.06 -17.71
C THR A 188 -19.84 15.83 -18.56
N LEU A 189 -21.12 15.72 -18.22
CA LEU A 189 -22.13 16.62 -18.75
C LEU A 189 -21.83 18.01 -18.16
N ASP A 190 -21.16 18.84 -18.94
CA ASP A 190 -21.00 20.23 -18.59
C ASP A 190 -22.38 20.94 -18.70
N HIS A 191 -22.51 22.07 -18.00
CA HIS A 191 -23.76 22.83 -17.99
C HIS A 191 -24.21 23.24 -19.40
N SER A 192 -23.28 23.43 -20.34
CA SER A 192 -23.57 23.80 -21.74
C SER A 192 -24.23 22.68 -22.51
N SER A 193 -23.87 21.42 -22.22
CA SER A 193 -24.47 20.25 -22.85
C SER A 193 -25.91 20.01 -22.36
N ILE A 194 -26.20 20.32 -21.10
CA ILE A 194 -27.56 20.23 -20.52
C ILE A 194 -28.47 21.32 -21.10
N GLU A 195 -27.99 22.55 -21.22
CA GLU A 195 -28.74 23.66 -21.82
C GLU A 195 -29.06 23.40 -23.30
N ALA A 196 -28.10 22.80 -24.05
CA ALA A 196 -28.34 22.46 -25.45
C ALA A 196 -29.44 21.39 -25.62
N VAL A 197 -29.50 20.39 -24.72
CA VAL A 197 -30.56 19.35 -24.73
C VAL A 197 -31.91 19.92 -24.34
N VAL A 198 -31.96 20.82 -23.35
CA VAL A 198 -33.19 21.48 -22.92
C VAL A 198 -33.76 22.42 -24.00
N HIS A 199 -32.89 23.15 -24.73
CA HIS A 199 -33.30 23.99 -25.85
C HIS A 199 -33.78 23.22 -27.08
N LEU A 200 -33.34 21.97 -27.28
CA LEU A 200 -33.80 21.13 -28.41
C LEU A 200 -35.15 20.41 -28.08
N ALA A 201 -35.56 20.39 -26.81
CA ALA A 201 -36.78 19.76 -26.34
C ALA A 201 -37.94 20.76 -26.09
N ALA A 202 -37.72 22.06 -26.27
CA ALA A 202 -38.70 23.12 -26.17
C ALA A 202 -39.09 23.65 -27.55
#